data_309c1cfef19ff2eaa08a60ce94d26f11
#
_entry.id   309c1cfef19ff2eaa08a60ce94d26f11
#
_cell.length_a   1.000
_cell.length_b   1.000
_cell.length_c   1.000
_cell.angle_alpha   90.00
_cell.angle_beta   90.00
_cell.angle_gamma   90.00
#
_symmetry.space_group_name_H-M   'P 1'
#
loop_
_entity.id
_entity.type
_entity.pdbx_description
1 polymer ?
#
loop_
_entity_poly.entity_id
_entity_poly.type
_entity_poly.pdbx_seq_one_letter_code
_entity_poly.pdbx_strand_id
1 'polypeptide(L)'
;MVGSLVLGVVLMNVLAIGLVLARGPLHGTRLYRPMLLNLVLAVAPLVVLVLAALVVLPLLALGVPRWIPVVLTVVLALVWLLLLPNAGYLITELNLNHRRPGERVPEWYDVLLVLTLAMAGVLTTVLNVLSIELLYMILRFGDRAAPLAGAEARTVVVVLMLLVAFGIWLGRSVRLNSWDVLHPGSLVRKVAGALRAPGGARGAVGFTLVGGAFFVVMYVAVAGPVVQALVELERARGG
;
A
#
# COMPACT_ATOMS: atom_id res chain seq x y z
N MET A 1 15.03 -0.37 -14.59
CA MET A 1 13.74 0.32 -14.33
C MET A 1 13.02 -0.17 -13.07
N VAL A 2 12.74 -1.47 -12.89
CA VAL A 2 12.14 -1.96 -11.61
C VAL A 2 13.03 -1.60 -10.42
N GLY A 3 14.35 -1.81 -10.52
CA GLY A 3 15.29 -1.48 -9.45
C GLY A 3 15.33 0.01 -9.09
N SER A 4 15.19 0.91 -10.07
CA SER A 4 15.13 2.36 -9.80
C SER A 4 13.82 2.77 -9.09
N LEU A 5 12.70 2.12 -9.42
CA LEU A 5 11.44 2.31 -8.70
C LEU A 5 11.57 1.86 -7.24
N VAL A 6 12.08 0.63 -7.02
CA VAL A 6 12.30 0.10 -5.66
C VAL A 6 13.21 1.02 -4.86
N LEU A 7 14.35 1.45 -5.45
CA LEU A 7 15.27 2.39 -4.80
C LEU A 7 14.58 3.71 -4.44
N GLY A 8 13.78 4.27 -5.36
CA GLY A 8 13.01 5.50 -5.11
C GLY A 8 12.03 5.35 -3.95
N VAL A 9 11.30 4.22 -3.87
CA VAL A 9 10.40 3.93 -2.75
C VAL A 9 11.16 3.80 -1.44
N VAL A 10 12.30 3.10 -1.44
CA VAL A 10 13.14 2.95 -0.23
C VAL A 10 13.67 4.31 0.23
N LEU A 11 14.23 5.11 -0.68
CA LEU A 11 14.77 6.44 -0.35
C LEU A 11 13.67 7.37 0.17
N MET A 12 12.45 7.33 -0.38
CA MET A 12 11.33 8.14 0.09
C MET A 12 10.91 7.73 1.51
N ASN A 13 10.86 6.44 1.81
CA ASN A 13 10.56 5.96 3.17
C ASN A 13 11.69 6.33 4.16
N VAL A 14 12.95 6.21 3.77
CA VAL A 14 14.11 6.64 4.58
C VAL A 14 14.06 8.14 4.86
N LEU A 15 13.75 8.95 3.86
CA LEU A 15 13.58 10.39 4.02
C LEU A 15 12.43 10.71 4.98
N ALA A 16 11.28 10.04 4.84
CA ALA A 16 10.14 10.21 5.74
C ALA A 16 10.51 9.89 7.19
N ILE A 17 11.16 8.76 7.43
CA ILE A 17 11.66 8.38 8.77
C ILE A 17 12.64 9.43 9.28
N GLY A 18 13.60 9.85 8.44
CA GLY A 18 14.60 10.86 8.79
C GLY A 18 13.98 12.19 9.23
N LEU A 19 12.99 12.69 8.48
CA LEU A 19 12.28 13.92 8.83
C LEU A 19 11.48 13.78 10.13
N VAL A 20 10.78 12.66 10.35
CA VAL A 20 10.04 12.42 11.60
C VAL A 20 10.99 12.40 12.80
N LEU A 21 12.14 11.73 12.69
CA LEU A 21 13.12 11.62 13.76
C LEU A 21 13.87 12.94 13.99
N ALA A 22 14.23 13.66 12.92
CA ALA A 22 14.96 14.91 12.99
C ALA A 22 14.13 16.08 13.55
N ARG A 23 12.79 16.02 13.47
CA ARG A 23 11.90 17.07 13.98
C ARG A 23 12.13 17.37 15.47
N GLY A 24 12.36 16.34 16.28
CA GLY A 24 12.63 16.49 17.71
C GLY A 24 13.92 17.25 18.00
N PRO A 25 15.09 16.73 17.62
CA PRO A 25 16.39 17.37 17.89
C PRO A 25 16.55 18.74 17.22
N LEU A 26 15.99 18.96 16.02
CA LEU A 26 16.14 20.24 15.31
C LEU A 26 15.26 21.36 15.89
N HIS A 27 14.08 21.04 16.39
CA HIS A 27 13.10 22.06 16.78
C HIS A 27 12.63 21.93 18.24
N GLY A 28 13.26 21.07 19.06
CA GLY A 28 12.91 20.91 20.47
C GLY A 28 11.52 20.34 20.72
N THR A 29 10.97 19.57 19.76
CA THR A 29 9.63 19.00 19.88
C THR A 29 9.69 17.56 20.36
N ARG A 30 8.57 17.05 20.89
CA ARG A 30 8.46 15.63 21.25
C ARG A 30 8.22 14.80 19.98
N LEU A 31 8.84 13.62 19.92
CA LEU A 31 8.62 12.66 18.86
C LEU A 31 7.15 12.24 18.81
N TYR A 32 6.52 12.39 17.63
CA TYR A 32 5.15 11.96 17.41
C TYR A 32 5.12 10.48 16.97
N ARG A 33 5.11 9.60 17.97
CA ARG A 33 5.17 8.14 17.79
C ARG A 33 4.15 7.56 16.79
N PRO A 34 2.90 8.06 16.69
CA PRO A 34 1.93 7.54 15.72
C PRO A 34 2.43 7.60 14.26
N MET A 35 3.18 8.64 13.86
CA MET A 35 3.74 8.71 12.50
C MET A 35 4.74 7.58 12.21
N LEU A 36 5.60 7.25 13.18
CA LEU A 36 6.54 6.13 13.03
C LEU A 36 5.80 4.79 12.94
N LEU A 37 4.78 4.61 13.76
CA LEU A 37 3.95 3.40 13.71
C LEU A 37 3.28 3.27 12.34
N ASN A 38 2.69 4.36 11.84
CA ASN A 38 2.05 4.37 10.51
C ASN A 38 3.05 4.08 9.38
N LEU A 39 4.29 4.57 9.47
CA LEU A 39 5.36 4.22 8.53
C LEU A 39 5.72 2.73 8.56
N VAL A 40 5.88 2.16 9.75
CA VAL A 40 6.14 0.72 9.90
C VAL A 40 5.00 -0.11 9.32
N LEU A 41 3.75 0.26 9.64
CA LEU A 41 2.58 -0.42 9.11
C LEU A 41 2.43 -0.24 7.59
N ALA A 42 2.87 0.89 7.03
CA ALA A 42 2.84 1.12 5.60
C ALA A 42 3.79 0.19 4.82
N VAL A 43 4.92 -0.19 5.40
CA VAL A 43 5.89 -1.12 4.79
C VAL A 43 5.50 -2.59 5.03
N ALA A 44 4.67 -2.88 6.04
CA ALA A 44 4.30 -4.25 6.42
C ALA A 44 3.79 -5.12 5.26
N PRO A 45 2.91 -4.66 4.34
CA PRO A 45 2.48 -5.49 3.21
C PRO A 45 3.64 -5.90 2.29
N LEU A 46 4.62 -5.02 2.03
CA LEU A 46 5.82 -5.41 1.26
C LEU A 46 6.63 -6.50 1.97
N VAL A 47 6.78 -6.38 3.29
CA VAL A 47 7.45 -7.42 4.09
C VAL A 47 6.73 -8.76 3.97
N VAL A 48 5.39 -8.76 4.03
CA VAL A 48 4.60 -9.99 3.84
C VAL A 48 4.84 -10.60 2.46
N LEU A 49 4.91 -9.82 1.37
CA LEU A 49 5.21 -10.32 0.03
C LEU A 49 6.61 -10.94 -0.05
N VAL A 50 7.62 -10.29 0.52
CA VAL A 50 8.99 -10.82 0.56
C VAL A 50 9.04 -12.13 1.37
N LEU A 51 8.42 -12.16 2.55
CA LEU A 51 8.34 -13.37 3.38
C LEU A 51 7.58 -14.49 2.66
N ALA A 52 6.49 -14.17 1.95
CA ALA A 52 5.77 -15.15 1.15
C ALA A 52 6.67 -15.78 0.08
N ALA A 53 7.44 -14.97 -0.65
CA ALA A 53 8.39 -15.47 -1.64
C ALA A 53 9.47 -16.35 -0.99
N LEU A 54 10.07 -15.88 0.12
CA LEU A 54 11.15 -16.60 0.83
C LEU A 54 10.70 -17.94 1.45
N VAL A 55 9.42 -18.08 1.76
CA VAL A 55 8.90 -19.33 2.36
C VAL A 55 8.29 -20.25 1.30
N VAL A 56 7.45 -19.70 0.40
CA VAL A 56 6.70 -20.52 -0.58
C VAL A 56 7.61 -21.09 -1.66
N LEU A 57 8.58 -20.32 -2.18
CA LEU A 57 9.46 -20.79 -3.24
C LEU A 57 10.34 -21.99 -2.81
N PRO A 58 10.99 -21.99 -1.63
CA PRO A 58 11.72 -23.17 -1.16
C PRO A 58 10.81 -24.38 -0.93
N LEU A 59 9.60 -24.21 -0.41
CA LEU A 59 8.66 -25.31 -0.22
C LEU A 59 8.27 -25.96 -1.56
N LEU A 60 8.09 -25.17 -2.61
CA LEU A 60 7.85 -25.70 -3.97
C LEU A 60 9.08 -26.46 -4.50
N ALA A 61 10.29 -25.95 -4.26
CA ALA A 61 11.55 -26.58 -4.68
C ALA A 61 11.84 -27.90 -3.94
N LEU A 62 11.46 -28.00 -2.66
CA LEU A 62 11.61 -29.21 -1.84
C LEU A 62 10.59 -30.31 -2.18
N GLY A 63 9.62 -30.04 -3.07
CA GLY A 63 8.63 -31.02 -3.52
C GLY A 63 7.63 -31.43 -2.42
N VAL A 64 7.39 -30.58 -1.42
CA VAL A 64 6.36 -30.86 -0.41
C VAL A 64 4.97 -30.97 -1.05
N PRO A 65 4.00 -31.65 -0.41
CA PRO A 65 2.65 -31.79 -0.94
C PRO A 65 2.08 -30.44 -1.36
N ARG A 66 1.60 -30.32 -2.59
CA ARG A 66 1.17 -29.05 -3.23
C ARG A 66 0.14 -28.25 -2.45
N TRP A 67 -0.69 -28.90 -1.65
CA TRP A 67 -1.69 -28.23 -0.84
C TRP A 67 -1.06 -27.31 0.24
N ILE A 68 0.13 -27.64 0.75
CA ILE A 68 0.83 -26.84 1.77
C ILE A 68 1.20 -25.45 1.23
N PRO A 69 2.01 -25.33 0.14
CA PRO A 69 2.34 -24.01 -0.40
C PRO A 69 1.11 -23.26 -0.93
N VAL A 70 0.09 -23.95 -1.43
CA VAL A 70 -1.16 -23.31 -1.89
C VAL A 70 -1.90 -22.67 -0.71
N VAL A 71 -2.15 -23.41 0.38
CA VAL A 71 -2.82 -22.88 1.57
C VAL A 71 -2.01 -21.70 2.15
N LEU A 72 -0.69 -21.85 2.25
CA LEU A 72 0.17 -20.79 2.77
C LEU A 72 0.12 -19.53 1.90
N THR A 73 0.16 -19.69 0.58
CA THR A 73 0.01 -18.56 -0.37
C THR A 73 -1.31 -17.84 -0.18
N VAL A 74 -2.42 -18.58 -0.05
CA VAL A 74 -3.75 -17.98 0.16
C VAL A 74 -3.79 -17.21 1.49
N VAL A 75 -3.27 -17.81 2.57
CA VAL A 75 -3.23 -17.14 3.88
C VAL A 75 -2.39 -15.87 3.82
N LEU A 76 -1.18 -15.93 3.24
CA LEU A 76 -0.29 -14.78 3.14
C LEU A 76 -0.86 -13.69 2.21
N ALA A 77 -1.55 -14.07 1.12
CA ALA A 77 -2.25 -13.13 0.25
C ALA A 77 -3.40 -12.42 0.97
N LEU A 78 -4.16 -13.12 1.81
CA LEU A 78 -5.20 -12.52 2.65
C LEU A 78 -4.62 -11.56 3.69
N VAL A 79 -3.54 -11.95 4.37
CA VAL A 79 -2.83 -11.08 5.32
C VAL A 79 -2.30 -9.83 4.61
N TRP A 80 -1.67 -10.00 3.43
CA TRP A 80 -1.20 -8.89 2.60
C TRP A 80 -2.34 -7.95 2.22
N LEU A 81 -3.47 -8.48 1.74
CA LEU A 81 -4.61 -7.68 1.33
C LEU A 81 -5.21 -6.86 2.49
N LEU A 82 -5.27 -7.45 3.68
CA LEU A 82 -5.75 -6.76 4.89
C LEU A 82 -4.78 -5.66 5.37
N LEU A 83 -3.49 -5.85 5.14
CA LEU A 83 -2.46 -4.86 5.49
C LEU A 83 -2.29 -3.77 4.43
N LEU A 84 -2.63 -4.05 3.17
CA LEU A 84 -2.39 -3.16 2.03
C LEU A 84 -2.91 -1.72 2.23
N PRO A 85 -4.10 -1.47 2.79
CA PRO A 85 -4.59 -0.12 3.05
C PRO A 85 -3.68 0.71 3.98
N ASN A 86 -2.88 0.07 4.85
CA ASN A 86 -1.96 0.80 5.73
C ASN A 86 -0.87 1.52 4.93
N ALA A 87 -0.46 0.99 3.77
CA ALA A 87 0.49 1.67 2.89
C ALA A 87 -0.06 3.03 2.43
N GLY A 88 -1.31 3.06 1.95
CA GLY A 88 -1.97 4.29 1.50
C GLY A 88 -2.43 5.20 2.64
N TYR A 89 -2.53 4.69 3.87
CA TYR A 89 -3.07 5.46 5.01
C TYR A 89 -2.22 6.70 5.35
N LEU A 90 -0.91 6.70 5.01
CA LEU A 90 -0.02 7.85 5.22
C LEU A 90 -0.50 9.14 4.54
N ILE A 91 -1.32 9.06 3.49
CA ILE A 91 -1.95 10.24 2.86
C ILE A 91 -2.81 11.00 3.87
N THR A 92 -3.37 10.32 4.86
CA THR A 92 -4.23 10.95 5.87
C THR A 92 -3.47 11.81 6.86
N GLU A 93 -2.13 11.72 6.91
CA GLU A 93 -1.27 12.56 7.74
C GLU A 93 -1.14 14.01 7.20
N LEU A 94 -1.64 14.30 5.99
CA LEU A 94 -1.64 15.64 5.39
C LEU A 94 -2.43 16.70 6.18
N ASN A 95 -3.19 16.30 7.21
CA ASN A 95 -4.05 17.20 7.98
C ASN A 95 -3.33 18.05 9.05
N LEU A 96 -2.00 18.00 9.18
CA LEU A 96 -1.18 18.76 10.12
C LEU A 96 -1.60 18.66 11.62
N ASN A 97 -2.43 17.70 11.99
CA ASN A 97 -2.93 17.53 13.38
C ASN A 97 -1.83 17.18 14.40
N HIS A 98 -0.62 16.92 13.95
CA HIS A 98 0.54 16.64 14.79
C HIS A 98 1.16 17.93 15.37
N ARG A 99 0.82 19.11 14.83
CA ARG A 99 1.34 20.41 15.29
C ARG A 99 0.60 20.85 16.55
N ARG A 100 1.36 21.20 17.58
CA ARG A 100 0.81 21.71 18.83
C ARG A 100 0.92 23.23 18.87
N PRO A 101 -0.04 23.94 19.50
CA PRO A 101 0.07 25.36 19.75
C PRO A 101 1.36 25.69 20.50
N GLY A 102 2.13 26.67 20.00
CA GLY A 102 3.39 27.11 20.62
C GLY A 102 4.65 26.37 20.17
N GLU A 103 4.56 25.35 19.30
CA GLU A 103 5.74 24.74 18.68
C GLU A 103 6.39 25.71 17.68
N ARG A 104 7.73 25.88 17.78
CA ARG A 104 8.52 26.77 16.92
C ARG A 104 9.07 26.03 15.67
N VAL A 105 8.31 25.10 15.12
CA VAL A 105 8.68 24.39 13.88
C VAL A 105 8.33 25.29 12.70
N PRO A 106 9.26 25.55 11.76
CA PRO A 106 8.95 26.29 10.54
C PRO A 106 7.88 25.56 9.72
N GLU A 107 6.92 26.29 9.14
CA GLU A 107 5.83 25.69 8.36
C GLU A 107 6.33 24.84 7.20
N TRP A 108 7.37 25.30 6.51
CA TRP A 108 7.94 24.56 5.39
C TRP A 108 8.41 23.16 5.80
N TYR A 109 8.93 23.00 7.03
CA TYR A 109 9.38 21.70 7.53
C TYR A 109 8.21 20.75 7.72
N ASP A 110 7.15 21.20 8.40
CA ASP A 110 5.94 20.39 8.60
C ASP A 110 5.22 20.07 7.29
N VAL A 111 5.20 21.01 6.32
CA VAL A 111 4.66 20.78 4.97
C VAL A 111 5.47 19.70 4.23
N LEU A 112 6.80 19.80 4.22
CA LEU A 112 7.65 18.78 3.58
C LEU A 112 7.56 17.44 4.28
N LEU A 113 7.48 17.42 5.61
CA LEU A 113 7.32 16.21 6.40
C LEU A 113 6.04 15.45 5.98
N VAL A 114 4.88 16.12 6.00
CA VAL A 114 3.62 15.45 5.67
C VAL A 114 3.51 15.09 4.20
N LEU A 115 4.07 15.92 3.30
CA LEU A 115 4.15 15.61 1.88
C LEU A 115 5.01 14.36 1.63
N THR A 116 6.17 14.29 2.29
CA THR A 116 7.07 13.12 2.17
C THR A 116 6.41 11.85 2.71
N LEU A 117 5.69 11.93 3.84
CA LEU A 117 4.89 10.82 4.37
C LEU A 117 3.81 10.36 3.38
N ALA A 118 3.06 11.30 2.82
CA ALA A 118 2.02 10.98 1.85
C ALA A 118 2.61 10.33 0.59
N MET A 119 3.71 10.89 0.07
CA MET A 119 4.40 10.31 -1.10
C MET A 119 5.00 8.94 -0.80
N ALA A 120 5.59 8.72 0.39
CA ALA A 120 6.04 7.41 0.82
C ALA A 120 4.89 6.39 0.80
N GLY A 121 3.72 6.76 1.33
CA GLY A 121 2.53 5.91 1.30
C GLY A 121 2.04 5.59 -0.10
N VAL A 122 1.94 6.61 -0.98
CA VAL A 122 1.53 6.43 -2.38
C VAL A 122 2.47 5.50 -3.11
N LEU A 123 3.77 5.77 -3.06
CA LEU A 123 4.78 4.99 -3.77
C LEU A 123 4.87 3.55 -3.24
N THR A 124 4.75 3.37 -1.92
CA THR A 124 4.71 2.03 -1.30
C THR A 124 3.46 1.27 -1.73
N THR A 125 2.30 1.92 -1.84
CA THR A 125 1.05 1.32 -2.36
C THR A 125 1.23 0.89 -3.82
N VAL A 126 1.74 1.78 -4.67
CA VAL A 126 2.00 1.49 -6.09
C VAL A 126 2.95 0.31 -6.25
N LEU A 127 4.05 0.27 -5.48
CA LEU A 127 5.00 -0.85 -5.51
C LEU A 127 4.37 -2.17 -5.07
N ASN A 128 3.52 -2.17 -4.02
CA ASN A 128 2.79 -3.35 -3.58
C ASN A 128 1.88 -3.90 -4.68
N VAL A 129 1.08 -3.02 -5.31
CA VAL A 129 0.14 -3.44 -6.35
C VAL A 129 0.88 -3.90 -7.61
N LEU A 130 1.96 -3.22 -8.01
CA LEU A 130 2.81 -3.68 -9.11
C LEU A 130 3.41 -5.07 -8.81
N SER A 131 3.90 -5.28 -7.59
CA SER A 131 4.52 -6.56 -7.20
C SER A 131 3.54 -7.73 -7.27
N ILE A 132 2.31 -7.54 -6.77
CA ILE A 132 1.28 -8.58 -6.82
C ILE A 132 0.73 -8.78 -8.24
N GLU A 133 0.63 -7.72 -9.04
CA GLU A 133 0.25 -7.81 -10.45
C GLU A 133 1.29 -8.63 -11.24
N LEU A 134 2.58 -8.34 -11.09
CA LEU A 134 3.64 -9.10 -11.73
C LEU A 134 3.60 -10.57 -11.29
N LEU A 135 3.44 -10.84 -9.99
CA LEU A 135 3.33 -12.19 -9.48
C LEU A 135 2.11 -12.93 -10.06
N TYR A 136 0.94 -12.27 -10.08
CA TYR A 136 -0.29 -12.82 -10.64
C TYR A 136 -0.11 -13.16 -12.13
N MET A 137 0.49 -12.25 -12.92
CA MET A 137 0.72 -12.46 -14.34
C MET A 137 1.69 -13.61 -14.62
N ILE A 138 2.78 -13.72 -13.83
CA ILE A 138 3.73 -14.83 -13.94
C ILE A 138 3.03 -16.17 -13.64
N LEU A 139 2.24 -16.23 -12.58
CA LEU A 139 1.52 -17.45 -12.20
C LEU A 139 0.45 -17.84 -13.24
N ARG A 140 -0.19 -16.87 -13.87
CA ARG A 140 -1.31 -17.09 -14.81
C ARG A 140 -0.85 -17.35 -16.23
N PHE A 141 0.17 -16.65 -16.71
CA PHE A 141 0.59 -16.62 -18.11
C PHE A 141 2.05 -17.07 -18.31
N GLY A 142 2.76 -17.42 -17.23
CA GLY A 142 4.18 -17.75 -17.28
C GLY A 142 5.05 -16.49 -17.47
N ASP A 143 6.25 -16.67 -18.04
CA ASP A 143 7.22 -15.58 -18.25
C ASP A 143 6.87 -14.75 -19.50
N ARG A 144 5.66 -14.19 -19.53
CA ARG A 144 5.16 -13.32 -20.59
C ARG A 144 4.78 -11.97 -20.04
N ALA A 145 5.32 -10.89 -20.60
CA ALA A 145 5.00 -9.53 -20.19
C ALA A 145 3.82 -8.92 -20.98
N ALA A 146 3.53 -9.39 -22.18
CA ALA A 146 2.44 -8.88 -23.02
C ALA A 146 1.07 -8.80 -22.29
N PRO A 147 0.65 -9.79 -21.45
CA PRO A 147 -0.59 -9.73 -20.70
C PRO A 147 -0.69 -8.57 -19.70
N LEU A 148 0.44 -8.00 -19.23
CA LEU A 148 0.46 -6.83 -18.34
C LEU A 148 -0.21 -5.60 -18.98
N ALA A 149 -0.19 -5.47 -20.31
CA ALA A 149 -0.91 -4.42 -21.02
C ALA A 149 -2.39 -4.76 -21.27
N GLY A 150 -2.85 -5.93 -20.88
CA GLY A 150 -4.19 -6.45 -21.13
C GLY A 150 -5.29 -5.85 -20.23
N ALA A 151 -6.54 -6.17 -20.56
CA ALA A 151 -7.69 -5.74 -19.79
C ALA A 151 -7.73 -6.40 -18.39
N GLU A 152 -7.30 -7.67 -18.29
CA GLU A 152 -7.26 -8.43 -17.05
C GLU A 152 -6.33 -7.77 -16.01
N ALA A 153 -5.09 -7.43 -16.42
CA ALA A 153 -4.13 -6.72 -15.58
C ALA A 153 -4.69 -5.38 -15.08
N ARG A 154 -5.24 -4.57 -15.98
CA ARG A 154 -5.87 -3.29 -15.64
C ARG A 154 -7.02 -3.46 -14.64
N THR A 155 -7.84 -4.50 -14.80
CA THR A 155 -8.95 -4.78 -13.89
C THR A 155 -8.42 -5.13 -12.49
N VAL A 156 -7.39 -5.97 -12.40
CA VAL A 156 -6.73 -6.32 -11.12
C VAL A 156 -6.23 -5.06 -10.41
N VAL A 157 -5.51 -4.19 -11.13
CA VAL A 157 -5.00 -2.92 -10.58
C VAL A 157 -6.14 -2.04 -10.08
N VAL A 158 -7.18 -1.82 -10.89
CA VAL A 158 -8.32 -0.96 -10.51
C VAL A 158 -9.03 -1.50 -9.27
N VAL A 159 -9.30 -2.81 -9.22
CA VAL A 159 -9.96 -3.45 -8.07
C VAL A 159 -9.10 -3.29 -6.82
N LEU A 160 -7.80 -3.56 -6.89
CA LEU A 160 -6.89 -3.40 -5.75
C LEU A 160 -6.83 -1.94 -5.26
N MET A 161 -6.77 -0.96 -6.17
CA MET A 161 -6.74 0.45 -5.78
C MET A 161 -8.05 0.93 -5.14
N LEU A 162 -9.19 0.42 -5.60
CA LEU A 162 -10.49 0.66 -4.95
C LEU A 162 -10.55 0.01 -3.55
N LEU A 163 -10.01 -1.20 -3.39
CA LEU A 163 -9.93 -1.87 -2.08
C LEU A 163 -9.00 -1.11 -1.11
N VAL A 164 -7.86 -0.58 -1.60
CA VAL A 164 -6.99 0.29 -0.80
C VAL A 164 -7.76 1.52 -0.31
N ALA A 165 -8.42 2.24 -1.22
CA ALA A 165 -9.17 3.43 -0.86
C ALA A 165 -10.31 3.13 0.12
N PHE A 166 -11.04 2.03 -0.08
CA PHE A 166 -12.07 1.58 0.84
C PHE A 166 -11.50 1.23 2.22
N GLY A 167 -10.37 0.52 2.26
CA GLY A 167 -9.68 0.18 3.51
C GLY A 167 -9.18 1.42 4.27
N ILE A 168 -8.69 2.45 3.57
CA ILE A 168 -8.33 3.74 4.18
C ILE A 168 -9.57 4.41 4.78
N TRP A 169 -10.70 4.40 4.05
CA TRP A 169 -11.97 4.93 4.57
C TRP A 169 -12.40 4.17 5.82
N LEU A 170 -12.30 2.85 5.84
CA LEU A 170 -12.61 2.02 7.02
C LEU A 170 -11.73 2.41 8.22
N GLY A 171 -10.41 2.50 8.03
CA GLY A 171 -9.46 2.87 9.07
C GLY A 171 -9.77 4.24 9.68
N ARG A 172 -10.13 5.22 8.82
CA ARG A 172 -10.39 6.60 9.24
C ARG A 172 -11.77 6.80 9.87
N SER A 173 -12.81 6.22 9.27
CA SER A 173 -14.21 6.48 9.65
C SER A 173 -14.71 5.53 10.72
N VAL A 174 -14.27 4.28 10.70
CA VAL A 174 -14.71 3.25 11.64
C VAL A 174 -13.74 3.10 12.83
N ARG A 175 -12.53 3.68 12.72
CA ARG A 175 -11.45 3.56 13.70
C ARG A 175 -11.22 2.10 14.11
N LEU A 176 -11.07 1.24 13.08
CA LEU A 176 -10.79 -0.18 13.30
C LEU A 176 -9.43 -0.35 13.97
N ASN A 177 -9.42 -1.13 15.05
CA ASN A 177 -8.18 -1.57 15.68
C ASN A 177 -7.78 -2.93 15.10
N SER A 178 -6.48 -3.26 15.11
CA SER A 178 -5.98 -4.59 14.69
C SER A 178 -6.69 -5.74 15.44
N TRP A 179 -7.18 -5.49 16.65
CA TRP A 179 -7.97 -6.44 17.44
C TRP A 179 -9.34 -6.76 16.84
N ASP A 180 -9.95 -5.82 16.11
CA ASP A 180 -11.24 -6.02 15.45
C ASP A 180 -11.16 -7.07 14.32
N VAL A 181 -9.99 -7.20 13.69
CA VAL A 181 -9.75 -8.20 12.63
C VAL A 181 -9.84 -9.62 13.19
N LEU A 182 -9.44 -9.83 14.44
CA LEU A 182 -9.56 -11.12 15.14
C LEU A 182 -10.99 -11.44 15.59
N HIS A 183 -11.90 -10.46 15.53
CA HIS A 183 -13.31 -10.59 15.93
C HIS A 183 -14.25 -10.21 14.78
N PRO A 184 -14.42 -11.05 13.77
CA PRO A 184 -15.14 -10.72 12.53
C PRO A 184 -16.59 -10.25 12.76
N GLY A 185 -17.26 -10.76 13.79
CA GLY A 185 -18.61 -10.30 14.16
C GLY A 185 -18.65 -8.86 14.66
N SER A 186 -17.65 -8.40 15.40
CA SER A 186 -17.53 -7.01 15.85
C SER A 186 -17.16 -6.09 14.68
N LEU A 187 -16.26 -6.55 13.82
CA LEU A 187 -15.84 -5.85 12.60
C LEU A 187 -17.04 -5.56 11.68
N VAL A 188 -17.80 -6.61 11.34
CA VAL A 188 -19.00 -6.49 10.48
C VAL A 188 -20.01 -5.53 11.09
N ARG A 189 -20.26 -5.61 12.40
CA ARG A 189 -21.18 -4.71 13.10
C ARG A 189 -20.74 -3.25 13.06
N LYS A 190 -19.44 -2.97 13.29
CA LYS A 190 -18.86 -1.63 13.22
C LYS A 190 -18.97 -1.05 11.81
N VAL A 191 -18.59 -1.83 10.79
CA VAL A 191 -18.67 -1.43 9.38
C VAL A 191 -20.11 -1.17 8.97
N ALA A 192 -21.04 -2.10 9.29
CA ALA A 192 -22.45 -1.94 8.99
C ALA A 192 -23.04 -0.70 9.70
N GLY A 193 -22.64 -0.45 10.95
CA GLY A 193 -23.05 0.75 11.69
C GLY A 193 -22.57 2.04 11.03
N ALA A 194 -21.30 2.08 10.61
CA ALA A 194 -20.74 3.24 9.91
C ALA A 194 -21.42 3.51 8.55
N LEU A 195 -21.74 2.45 7.79
CA LEU A 195 -22.45 2.59 6.51
C LEU A 195 -23.89 3.05 6.68
N ARG A 196 -24.57 2.63 7.76
CA ARG A 196 -25.95 3.02 8.07
C ARG A 196 -26.07 4.41 8.70
N ALA A 197 -24.97 4.97 9.21
CA ALA A 197 -24.97 6.33 9.75
C ALA A 197 -25.36 7.35 8.67
N PRO A 198 -26.01 8.48 9.02
CA PRO A 198 -26.37 9.52 8.06
C PRO A 198 -25.15 9.96 7.23
N GLY A 199 -25.23 9.80 5.91
CA GLY A 199 -24.13 10.10 4.99
C GLY A 199 -23.00 9.07 4.93
N GLY A 200 -23.00 8.03 5.77
CA GLY A 200 -21.93 7.05 5.87
C GLY A 200 -21.68 6.27 4.57
N ALA A 201 -22.74 5.69 3.99
CA ALA A 201 -22.61 4.96 2.72
C ALA A 201 -22.18 5.91 1.57
N ARG A 202 -22.73 7.13 1.49
CA ARG A 202 -22.32 8.10 0.47
C ARG A 202 -20.85 8.51 0.65
N GLY A 203 -20.42 8.73 1.89
CA GLY A 203 -19.02 9.01 2.21
C GLY A 203 -18.09 7.85 1.86
N ALA A 204 -18.48 6.60 2.15
CA ALA A 204 -17.74 5.40 1.78
C ALA A 204 -17.56 5.30 0.26
N VAL A 205 -18.64 5.39 -0.49
CA VAL A 205 -18.61 5.30 -1.96
C VAL A 205 -17.82 6.47 -2.56
N GLY A 206 -18.10 7.70 -2.13
CA GLY A 206 -17.38 8.88 -2.62
C GLY A 206 -15.88 8.80 -2.38
N PHE A 207 -15.45 8.48 -1.15
CA PHE A 207 -14.04 8.33 -0.83
C PHE A 207 -13.39 7.18 -1.61
N THR A 208 -14.08 6.04 -1.73
CA THR A 208 -13.57 4.87 -2.46
C THR A 208 -13.36 5.18 -3.94
N LEU A 209 -14.32 5.85 -4.58
CA LEU A 209 -14.21 6.19 -5.99
C LEU A 209 -13.13 7.25 -6.24
N VAL A 210 -13.13 8.35 -5.49
CA VAL A 210 -12.16 9.44 -5.68
C VAL A 210 -10.76 8.99 -5.26
N GLY A 211 -10.62 8.34 -4.11
CA GLY A 211 -9.33 7.81 -3.64
C GLY A 211 -8.82 6.69 -4.53
N GLY A 212 -9.68 5.79 -4.98
CA GLY A 212 -9.32 4.74 -5.93
C GLY A 212 -8.85 5.32 -7.27
N ALA A 213 -9.57 6.30 -7.81
CA ALA A 213 -9.17 7.02 -9.03
C ALA A 213 -7.80 7.71 -8.85
N PHE A 214 -7.56 8.37 -7.72
CA PHE A 214 -6.26 8.95 -7.39
C PHE A 214 -5.14 7.90 -7.42
N PHE A 215 -5.33 6.77 -6.76
CA PHE A 215 -4.32 5.70 -6.75
C PHE A 215 -4.10 5.07 -8.13
N VAL A 216 -5.16 4.90 -8.94
CA VAL A 216 -5.04 4.41 -10.32
C VAL A 216 -4.22 5.39 -11.16
N VAL A 217 -4.47 6.70 -11.07
CA VAL A 217 -3.67 7.71 -11.78
C VAL A 217 -2.21 7.65 -11.34
N MET A 218 -1.95 7.56 -10.03
CA MET A 218 -0.58 7.42 -9.50
C MET A 218 0.09 6.13 -9.96
N TYR A 219 -0.66 5.03 -10.04
CA TYR A 219 -0.15 3.77 -10.59
C TYR A 219 0.26 3.92 -12.05
N VAL A 220 -0.60 4.49 -12.88
CA VAL A 220 -0.29 4.73 -14.31
C VAL A 220 0.92 5.64 -14.48
N ALA A 221 1.04 6.70 -13.67
CA ALA A 221 2.15 7.64 -13.75
C ALA A 221 3.49 7.02 -13.31
N VAL A 222 3.49 6.17 -12.27
CA VAL A 222 4.71 5.65 -11.64
C VAL A 222 5.08 4.25 -12.15
N ALA A 223 4.12 3.33 -12.18
CA ALA A 223 4.33 1.93 -12.59
C ALA A 223 4.15 1.73 -14.10
N GLY A 224 3.33 2.56 -14.76
CA GLY A 224 3.07 2.46 -16.21
C GLY A 224 4.32 2.39 -17.06
N PRO A 225 5.32 3.27 -16.91
CA PRO A 225 6.59 3.21 -17.63
C PRO A 225 7.36 1.90 -17.41
N VAL A 226 7.27 1.33 -16.20
CA VAL A 226 7.92 0.04 -15.88
C VAL A 226 7.25 -1.10 -16.62
N VAL A 227 5.90 -1.13 -16.60
CA VAL A 227 5.09 -2.13 -17.30
C VAL A 227 5.35 -2.06 -18.81
N GLN A 228 5.34 -0.86 -19.40
CA GLN A 228 5.63 -0.66 -20.82
C GLN A 228 7.01 -1.18 -21.20
N ALA A 229 8.03 -0.86 -20.43
CA ALA A 229 9.38 -1.32 -20.70
C ALA A 229 9.53 -2.85 -20.61
N LEU A 230 8.82 -3.52 -19.71
CA LEU A 230 8.81 -4.97 -19.63
C LEU A 230 8.19 -5.59 -20.90
N VAL A 231 7.09 -5.03 -21.38
CA VAL A 231 6.43 -5.48 -22.63
C VAL A 231 7.30 -5.24 -23.86
N GLU A 232 7.97 -4.09 -23.93
CA GLU A 232 8.90 -3.78 -25.05
C GLU A 232 10.12 -4.69 -25.05
N LEU A 233 10.71 -4.98 -23.89
CA LEU A 233 11.81 -5.92 -23.74
C LEU A 233 11.44 -7.34 -24.21
N GLU A 234 10.23 -7.80 -23.89
CA GLU A 234 9.75 -9.10 -24.38
C GLU A 234 9.63 -9.10 -25.90
N ARG A 235 9.04 -8.05 -26.48
CA ARG A 235 8.90 -7.92 -27.94
C ARG A 235 10.26 -7.93 -28.65
N ALA A 236 11.24 -7.25 -28.07
CA ALA A 236 12.60 -7.21 -28.61
C ALA A 236 13.35 -8.55 -28.53
N ARG A 237 12.96 -9.45 -27.59
CA ARG A 237 13.55 -10.79 -27.44
C ARG A 237 12.88 -11.84 -28.33
N GLY A 238 11.62 -11.62 -28.69
CA GLY A 238 10.82 -12.58 -29.48
C GLY A 238 10.80 -12.32 -30.98
N GLY A 239 11.42 -11.24 -31.45
CA GLY A 239 11.70 -10.95 -32.86
C GLY A 239 13.15 -11.17 -33.20
#